data_a1713ee3c661dfa30578385c63bb9654
#
_entry.id   a1713ee3c661dfa30578385c63bb9654
#
_cell.length_a   1.000
_cell.length_b   1.000
_cell.length_c   1.000
_cell.angle_alpha   90.00
_cell.angle_beta   90.00
_cell.angle_gamma   90.00
#
_symmetry.space_group_name_H-M   'P 1'
#
loop_
_entity.id
_entity.type
_entity.pdbx_description
1 polymer ?
#
loop_
_entity_poly.entity_id
_entity_poly.type
_entity_poly.pdbx_seq_one_letter_code
_entity_poly.pdbx_strand_id
1 'polypeptide(L)'
;MTKSITEKRQLLVAPVYDIKNCGPWNRFSANGLLVHNSGGDKMNLQNLPRGGEIRKSLIAPPGHMICACDSSNIEGRVNAWFCGQADLVKHFAEGNDVYCELASKIYGRKITKADKKERFVGKTATLGLGYGTGWKKLQGALKNGGADMSDAECQRIVEIYRSSNYAIKDMWRYCEDMLSNMVAGYSGELGVGTRLKYEPGKVMLPNGMFILYPELRYRAEANDKEEKGYSYRRKNFRTKIYGAKVLENLIQALARIVVFDQMGRIAQKLKEKGGNSNGKIRQVVLTVHDEVVVVVPEEEAEETKAMMEEMMRVRPAWAPDLPVDCEGGIGKSYGEAK
;
A
#
# COMPACT_ATOMS: atom_id res chain seq x y z
N MET A 1 -25.09 7.25 23.63
CA MET A 1 -24.53 8.39 24.41
C MET A 1 -23.08 8.59 23.98
N THR A 2 -22.81 9.60 23.22
CA THR A 2 -21.47 9.99 22.76
C THR A 2 -20.85 10.86 23.86
N LYS A 3 -19.85 10.32 24.57
CA LYS A 3 -19.04 11.16 25.46
C LYS A 3 -18.08 11.97 24.62
N SER A 4 -18.22 13.29 24.64
CA SER A 4 -17.21 14.22 24.14
C SER A 4 -16.03 14.23 25.11
N ILE A 5 -14.80 14.10 24.60
CA ILE A 5 -13.58 14.25 25.39
C ILE A 5 -13.32 15.74 25.54
N THR A 6 -13.61 16.28 26.73
CA THR A 6 -13.43 17.70 27.05
C THR A 6 -12.21 18.00 27.94
N GLU A 7 -11.41 17.03 28.32
CA GLU A 7 -10.19 17.25 29.09
C GLU A 7 -8.93 17.00 28.27
N LYS A 8 -8.16 18.06 28.06
CA LYS A 8 -6.75 17.97 27.67
C LYS A 8 -5.93 17.58 28.91
N ARG A 9 -5.74 16.32 29.15
CA ARG A 9 -4.62 15.85 29.98
C ARG A 9 -3.41 15.71 29.10
N GLN A 10 -2.25 16.16 29.56
CA GLN A 10 -0.96 15.85 28.99
C GLN A 10 -0.77 14.32 29.10
N LEU A 11 -1.23 13.60 28.10
CA LEU A 11 -1.13 12.14 28.02
C LEU A 11 0.29 11.82 27.56
N LEU A 12 1.02 11.10 28.39
CA LEU A 12 2.10 10.21 27.99
C LEU A 12 1.70 9.55 26.66
N VAL A 13 2.54 9.74 25.64
CA VAL A 13 2.46 9.25 24.27
C VAL A 13 1.37 8.17 24.08
N ALA A 14 0.19 8.60 23.64
CA ALA A 14 -0.82 7.66 23.18
C ALA A 14 -0.49 7.26 21.74
N PRO A 15 -0.48 5.96 21.40
CA PRO A 15 -0.23 5.53 20.03
C PRO A 15 -1.29 6.10 19.09
N VAL A 16 -0.86 6.75 18.02
CA VAL A 16 -1.71 7.26 16.96
C VAL A 16 -1.75 6.22 15.84
N TYR A 17 -2.91 5.64 15.59
CA TYR A 17 -3.11 4.66 14.53
C TYR A 17 -3.96 5.27 13.42
N ASP A 18 -3.50 5.14 12.16
CA ASP A 18 -4.32 5.40 11.00
C ASP A 18 -4.51 4.09 10.21
N ILE A 19 -5.73 3.54 10.27
CA ILE A 19 -6.12 2.37 9.47
C ILE A 19 -7.19 2.83 8.49
N LYS A 20 -6.81 2.98 7.23
CA LYS A 20 -7.72 3.39 6.15
C LYS A 20 -8.60 2.21 5.75
N ASN A 21 -9.92 2.43 5.59
CA ASN A 21 -10.92 1.44 5.16
C ASN A 21 -11.21 0.29 6.14
N CYS A 22 -11.26 0.57 7.43
CA CYS A 22 -11.65 -0.41 8.46
C CYS A 22 -13.17 -0.68 8.45
N GLY A 23 -13.63 -1.43 7.48
CA GLY A 23 -15.05 -1.80 7.36
C GLY A 23 -15.98 -0.61 7.08
N PRO A 24 -17.32 -0.84 7.12
CA PRO A 24 -18.33 0.16 6.74
C PRO A 24 -18.39 1.38 7.66
N TRP A 25 -17.77 1.30 8.84
CA TRP A 25 -17.82 2.35 9.86
C TRP A 25 -16.50 3.09 10.07
N ASN A 26 -15.43 2.74 9.34
CA ASN A 26 -14.07 3.25 9.55
C ASN A 26 -13.65 3.20 11.03
N ARG A 27 -14.01 2.13 11.74
CA ARG A 27 -13.72 1.91 13.16
C ARG A 27 -12.88 0.68 13.33
N PHE A 28 -11.94 0.72 14.28
CA PHE A 28 -11.12 -0.42 14.67
C PHE A 28 -10.86 -0.37 16.17
N SER A 29 -10.54 -1.50 16.76
CA SER A 29 -10.13 -1.59 18.16
C SER A 29 -8.60 -1.56 18.25
N ALA A 30 -8.08 -0.64 19.05
CA ALA A 30 -6.66 -0.59 19.41
C ALA A 30 -6.55 -0.65 20.93
N ASN A 31 -5.92 -1.68 21.46
CA ASN A 31 -5.79 -1.91 22.93
C ASN A 31 -7.11 -1.81 23.70
N GLY A 32 -8.19 -2.35 23.13
CA GLY A 32 -9.53 -2.29 23.74
C GLY A 32 -10.29 -0.98 23.58
N LEU A 33 -9.69 0.03 22.95
CA LEU A 33 -10.35 1.30 22.60
C LEU A 33 -10.86 1.25 21.16
N LEU A 34 -12.14 1.61 20.99
CA LEU A 34 -12.72 1.78 19.66
C LEU A 34 -12.27 3.12 19.07
N VAL A 35 -11.49 3.07 17.99
CA VAL A 35 -10.93 4.25 17.32
C VAL A 35 -11.62 4.42 15.97
N HIS A 36 -11.84 5.66 15.57
CA HIS A 36 -12.45 6.02 14.29
C HIS A 36 -11.39 6.61 13.35
N ASN A 37 -11.25 6.02 12.17
CA ASN A 37 -10.47 6.64 11.10
C ASN A 37 -11.31 7.76 10.46
N SER A 38 -10.86 8.99 10.62
CA SER A 38 -11.57 10.16 10.11
C SER A 38 -10.94 10.63 8.80
N GLY A 39 -11.63 10.36 7.71
CA GLY A 39 -11.36 11.08 6.45
C GLY A 39 -11.93 12.51 6.53
N GLY A 40 -11.19 13.49 6.04
CA GLY A 40 -11.67 14.82 5.71
C GLY A 40 -10.99 15.95 6.49
N ASP A 41 -11.06 15.97 7.82
CA ASP A 41 -10.64 17.15 8.61
C ASP A 41 -9.47 16.86 9.56
N LYS A 42 -8.79 15.74 9.43
CA LYS A 42 -7.66 15.35 10.29
C LYS A 42 -6.39 15.17 9.46
N MET A 43 -5.26 15.44 10.13
CA MET A 43 -3.94 15.28 9.55
C MET A 43 -3.76 13.86 9.00
N ASN A 44 -3.61 13.76 7.68
CA ASN A 44 -3.25 12.52 7.03
C ASN A 44 -1.71 12.41 7.03
N LEU A 45 -1.16 11.58 7.91
CA LEU A 45 0.28 11.38 8.04
C LEU A 45 0.94 10.86 6.75
N GLN A 46 0.17 10.20 5.88
CA GLN A 46 0.64 9.75 4.58
C GLN A 46 1.02 10.89 3.65
N ASN A 47 0.33 12.03 3.76
CA ASN A 47 0.54 13.19 2.90
C ASN A 47 1.52 14.21 3.48
N LEU A 48 2.15 13.90 4.62
CA LEU A 48 3.17 14.79 5.18
C LEU A 48 4.43 14.76 4.29
N PRO A 49 4.89 15.92 3.80
CA PRO A 49 6.11 15.99 3.01
C PRO A 49 7.29 15.41 3.77
N ARG A 50 8.14 14.64 3.08
CA ARG A 50 9.45 14.22 3.63
C ARG A 50 10.25 15.48 3.95
N GLY A 51 10.81 15.55 5.16
CA GLY A 51 11.53 16.74 5.64
C GLY A 51 10.66 17.91 6.11
N GLY A 52 9.31 17.79 6.07
CA GLY A 52 8.40 18.81 6.58
C GLY A 52 8.44 18.95 8.11
N GLU A 53 8.23 20.15 8.62
CA GLU A 53 8.29 20.47 10.05
C GLU A 53 7.32 19.64 10.90
N ILE A 54 6.16 19.27 10.34
CA ILE A 54 5.18 18.42 11.05
C ILE A 54 5.74 17.01 11.29
N ARG A 55 6.50 16.42 10.37
CA ARG A 55 7.18 15.15 10.62
C ARG A 55 8.25 15.26 11.70
N LYS A 56 8.99 16.36 11.71
CA LYS A 56 10.02 16.65 12.72
C LYS A 56 9.41 16.91 14.10
N SER A 57 8.16 17.39 14.19
CA SER A 57 7.48 17.62 15.46
C SER A 57 6.97 16.34 16.14
N LEU A 58 6.95 15.21 15.43
CA LEU A 58 6.64 13.91 16.00
C LEU A 58 7.93 13.32 16.59
N ILE A 59 8.17 13.60 17.87
CA ILE A 59 9.41 13.29 18.59
C ILE A 59 9.24 12.11 19.55
N ALA A 60 10.33 11.38 19.75
CA ALA A 60 10.42 10.38 20.80
C ALA A 60 10.42 11.02 22.18
N PRO A 61 9.88 10.37 23.23
CA PRO A 61 10.04 10.82 24.61
C PRO A 61 11.53 10.87 25.01
N PRO A 62 11.88 11.65 26.08
CA PRO A 62 13.26 11.66 26.59
C PRO A 62 13.78 10.24 26.84
N GLY A 63 15.04 9.99 26.48
CA GLY A 63 15.69 8.68 26.62
C GLY A 63 15.23 7.60 25.61
N HIS A 64 14.43 7.98 24.61
CA HIS A 64 13.92 7.07 23.57
C HIS A 64 14.28 7.56 22.16
N MET A 65 14.16 6.64 21.22
CA MET A 65 14.32 6.88 19.77
C MET A 65 13.11 6.34 19.01
N ILE A 66 12.88 6.91 17.84
CA ILE A 66 11.98 6.38 16.82
C ILE A 66 12.78 5.51 15.88
N CYS A 67 12.33 4.26 15.68
CA CYS A 67 12.78 3.43 14.57
C CYS A 67 11.62 3.31 13.57
N ALA A 68 11.87 3.64 12.32
CA ALA A 68 10.90 3.51 11.23
C ALA A 68 11.43 2.51 10.21
N CYS A 69 10.59 1.60 9.72
CA CYS A 69 10.96 0.65 8.68
C CYS A 69 9.87 0.60 7.61
N ASP A 70 10.25 0.91 6.38
CA ASP A 70 9.39 1.02 5.19
C ASP A 70 9.52 -0.26 4.34
N SER A 71 8.41 -0.83 3.95
CA SER A 71 8.40 -2.00 3.06
C SER A 71 8.62 -1.54 1.62
N SER A 72 9.81 -1.81 1.09
CA SER A 72 10.27 -1.31 -0.22
C SER A 72 9.35 -1.75 -1.37
N ASN A 73 8.52 -0.83 -1.87
CA ASN A 73 7.65 -1.03 -3.05
C ASN A 73 6.75 -2.27 -2.95
N ILE A 74 6.15 -2.52 -1.78
CA ILE A 74 5.39 -3.76 -1.52
C ILE A 74 4.24 -3.98 -2.51
N GLU A 75 3.49 -2.92 -2.88
CA GLU A 75 2.41 -3.06 -3.86
C GLU A 75 2.94 -3.49 -5.23
N GLY A 76 4.07 -2.93 -5.69
CA GLY A 76 4.70 -3.33 -6.95
C GLY A 76 5.18 -4.79 -6.93
N ARG A 77 5.77 -5.23 -5.83
CA ARG A 77 6.23 -6.62 -5.62
C ARG A 77 5.05 -7.59 -5.61
N VAL A 78 4.02 -7.29 -4.85
CA VAL A 78 2.79 -8.09 -4.79
C VAL A 78 2.10 -8.11 -6.15
N ASN A 79 2.03 -6.99 -6.87
CA ASN A 79 1.42 -6.93 -8.20
C ASN A 79 2.16 -7.83 -9.21
N ALA A 80 3.48 -7.71 -9.30
CA ALA A 80 4.29 -8.54 -10.19
C ALA A 80 4.12 -10.04 -9.87
N TRP A 81 4.22 -10.40 -8.61
CA TRP A 81 4.09 -11.77 -8.13
C TRP A 81 2.67 -12.34 -8.32
N PHE A 82 1.64 -11.60 -7.94
CA PHE A 82 0.25 -12.04 -8.08
C PHE A 82 -0.16 -12.23 -9.55
N CYS A 83 0.33 -11.37 -10.43
CA CYS A 83 0.06 -11.46 -11.87
C CYS A 83 0.94 -12.47 -12.60
N GLY A 84 2.04 -12.94 -11.99
CA GLY A 84 2.99 -13.84 -12.65
C GLY A 84 3.91 -13.12 -13.64
N GLN A 85 4.24 -11.84 -13.41
CA GLN A 85 5.20 -11.08 -14.22
C GLN A 85 6.63 -11.45 -13.81
N ALA A 86 7.15 -12.57 -14.33
CA ALA A 86 8.34 -13.24 -13.84
C ALA A 86 9.62 -12.40 -13.92
N ASP A 87 9.80 -11.63 -15.00
CA ASP A 87 10.95 -10.73 -15.16
C ASP A 87 10.97 -9.65 -14.08
N LEU A 88 9.81 -9.05 -13.79
CA LEU A 88 9.69 -8.02 -12.75
C LEU A 88 9.88 -8.61 -11.34
N VAL A 89 9.35 -9.83 -11.09
CA VAL A 89 9.61 -10.56 -9.83
C VAL A 89 11.10 -10.80 -9.64
N LYS A 90 11.81 -11.24 -10.70
CA LYS A 90 13.26 -11.43 -10.69
C LYS A 90 13.99 -10.12 -10.38
N HIS A 91 13.65 -9.01 -11.06
CA HIS A 91 14.26 -7.70 -10.78
C HIS A 91 14.08 -7.27 -9.32
N PHE A 92 12.90 -7.49 -8.72
CA PHE A 92 12.69 -7.24 -7.31
C PHE A 92 13.51 -8.14 -6.39
N ALA A 93 13.66 -9.42 -6.73
CA ALA A 93 14.44 -10.37 -5.94
C ALA A 93 15.94 -10.05 -5.96
N GLU A 94 16.45 -9.54 -7.08
CA GLU A 94 17.84 -9.11 -7.27
C GLU A 94 18.14 -7.72 -6.70
N GLY A 95 17.13 -7.00 -6.15
CA GLY A 95 17.30 -5.64 -5.62
C GLY A 95 17.47 -4.55 -6.69
N ASN A 96 17.11 -4.84 -7.94
CA ASN A 96 17.19 -3.89 -9.04
C ASN A 96 16.18 -2.75 -8.88
N ASP A 97 16.53 -1.55 -9.33
CA ASP A 97 15.63 -0.40 -9.34
C ASP A 97 14.67 -0.48 -10.54
N VAL A 98 13.49 -1.05 -10.32
CA VAL A 98 12.46 -1.24 -11.35
C VAL A 98 12.00 0.06 -12.01
N TYR A 99 12.17 1.20 -11.35
CA TYR A 99 11.89 2.51 -11.92
C TYR A 99 12.94 2.90 -12.95
N CYS A 100 14.21 2.63 -12.67
CA CYS A 100 15.30 2.81 -13.62
C CYS A 100 15.16 1.85 -14.80
N GLU A 101 14.73 0.62 -14.57
CA GLU A 101 14.48 -0.38 -15.62
C GLU A 101 13.43 0.09 -16.62
N LEU A 102 12.26 0.52 -16.13
CA LEU A 102 11.21 1.05 -17.00
C LEU A 102 11.67 2.35 -17.70
N ALA A 103 12.33 3.26 -16.97
CA ALA A 103 12.87 4.48 -17.55
C ALA A 103 13.88 4.17 -18.68
N SER A 104 14.73 3.15 -18.50
CA SER A 104 15.68 2.74 -19.55
C SER A 104 14.97 2.29 -20.84
N LYS A 105 13.85 1.57 -20.72
CA LYS A 105 13.00 1.18 -21.86
C LYS A 105 12.34 2.42 -22.51
N ILE A 106 11.88 3.39 -21.71
CA ILE A 106 11.25 4.62 -22.19
C ILE A 106 12.24 5.48 -22.97
N TYR A 107 13.45 5.68 -22.45
CA TYR A 107 14.45 6.58 -23.03
C TYR A 107 15.44 5.89 -23.98
N GLY A 108 15.38 4.57 -24.14
CA GLY A 108 16.26 3.80 -25.03
C GLY A 108 17.75 3.84 -24.63
N ARG A 109 18.05 4.16 -23.38
CA ARG A 109 19.40 4.18 -22.80
C ARG A 109 19.39 3.68 -21.35
N LYS A 110 20.52 3.26 -20.83
CA LYS A 110 20.65 2.89 -19.42
C LYS A 110 20.38 4.11 -18.54
N ILE A 111 19.40 4.00 -17.64
CA ILE A 111 19.05 4.96 -16.61
C ILE A 111 19.47 4.42 -15.24
N THR A 112 20.02 5.29 -14.41
CA THR A 112 20.50 4.98 -13.07
C THR A 112 19.84 5.89 -12.02
N LYS A 113 20.11 5.66 -10.74
CA LYS A 113 19.63 6.53 -9.65
C LYS A 113 20.14 7.98 -9.76
N ALA A 114 21.22 8.23 -10.51
CA ALA A 114 21.75 9.56 -10.77
C ALA A 114 20.87 10.35 -11.76
N ASP A 115 20.19 9.67 -12.68
CA ASP A 115 19.28 10.27 -13.67
C ASP A 115 17.91 10.56 -13.04
N LYS A 116 17.85 11.51 -12.10
CA LYS A 116 16.69 11.75 -11.23
C LYS A 116 15.40 12.06 -12.00
N LYS A 117 15.48 12.82 -13.11
CA LYS A 117 14.31 13.22 -13.91
C LYS A 117 13.71 12.03 -14.64
N GLU A 118 14.53 11.27 -15.35
CA GLU A 118 14.12 10.09 -16.10
C GLU A 118 13.60 8.99 -15.15
N ARG A 119 14.31 8.78 -14.03
CA ARG A 119 13.87 7.86 -12.98
C ARG A 119 12.51 8.28 -12.38
N PHE A 120 12.25 9.59 -12.23
CA PHE A 120 10.95 10.09 -11.79
C PHE A 120 9.83 9.72 -12.78
N VAL A 121 10.09 9.84 -14.10
CA VAL A 121 9.14 9.39 -15.13
C VAL A 121 8.89 7.89 -15.03
N GLY A 122 9.93 7.07 -14.89
CA GLY A 122 9.81 5.62 -14.69
C GLY A 122 9.01 5.28 -13.44
N LYS A 123 9.27 5.98 -12.32
CA LYS A 123 8.53 5.79 -11.06
C LYS A 123 7.03 6.11 -11.24
N THR A 124 6.72 7.28 -11.80
CA THR A 124 5.33 7.73 -11.99
C THR A 124 4.57 6.79 -12.93
N ALA A 125 5.23 6.34 -14.01
CA ALA A 125 4.66 5.36 -14.93
C ALA A 125 4.42 4.01 -14.25
N THR A 126 5.40 3.46 -13.53
CA THR A 126 5.28 2.17 -12.83
C THR A 126 4.11 2.17 -11.83
N LEU A 127 4.02 3.20 -10.99
CA LEU A 127 3.00 3.29 -9.95
C LEU A 127 1.60 3.55 -10.51
N GLY A 128 1.48 4.34 -11.57
CA GLY A 128 0.19 4.69 -12.15
C GLY A 128 -0.34 3.63 -13.12
N LEU A 129 0.51 3.16 -14.03
CA LEU A 129 0.08 2.29 -15.12
C LEU A 129 -0.21 0.86 -14.68
N GLY A 130 0.33 0.41 -13.54
CA GLY A 130 0.04 -0.91 -12.95
C GLY A 130 -1.46 -1.17 -12.72
N TYR A 131 -2.24 -0.11 -12.61
CA TYR A 131 -3.68 -0.17 -12.33
C TYR A 131 -4.55 0.43 -13.46
N GLY A 132 -4.06 0.34 -14.70
CA GLY A 132 -4.84 0.69 -15.89
C GLY A 132 -5.02 2.17 -16.14
N THR A 133 -4.21 3.03 -15.52
CA THR A 133 -4.22 4.47 -15.78
C THR A 133 -3.99 4.76 -17.27
N GLY A 134 -4.78 5.68 -17.83
CA GLY A 134 -4.62 6.17 -19.21
C GLY A 134 -3.58 7.29 -19.31
N TRP A 135 -3.14 7.58 -20.53
CA TRP A 135 -2.08 8.55 -20.81
C TRP A 135 -2.38 9.97 -20.31
N LYS A 136 -3.63 10.44 -20.39
CA LYS A 136 -4.02 11.78 -19.89
C LYS A 136 -3.77 11.93 -18.37
N LYS A 137 -4.09 10.90 -17.62
CA LYS A 137 -3.90 10.90 -16.17
C LYS A 137 -2.42 10.76 -15.81
N LEU A 138 -1.66 9.98 -16.60
CA LEU A 138 -0.20 9.90 -16.50
C LEU A 138 0.42 11.28 -16.76
N GLN A 139 0.04 11.96 -17.84
CA GLN A 139 0.53 13.29 -18.19
C GLN A 139 0.31 14.30 -17.07
N GLY A 140 -0.91 14.34 -16.50
CA GLY A 140 -1.20 15.20 -15.35
C GLY A 140 -0.32 14.91 -14.14
N ALA A 141 -0.05 13.64 -13.84
CA ALA A 141 0.83 13.23 -12.72
C ALA A 141 2.29 13.63 -12.99
N LEU A 142 2.78 13.47 -14.21
CA LEU A 142 4.12 13.87 -14.62
C LEU A 142 4.29 15.38 -14.53
N LYS A 143 3.34 16.15 -15.07
CA LYS A 143 3.33 17.62 -15.03
C LYS A 143 3.34 18.17 -13.60
N ASN A 144 2.53 17.61 -12.72
CA ASN A 144 2.50 17.97 -11.29
C ASN A 144 3.84 17.70 -10.58
N GLY A 145 4.63 16.74 -11.06
CA GLY A 145 5.96 16.42 -10.56
C GLY A 145 7.11 17.13 -11.32
N GLY A 146 6.78 18.08 -12.23
CA GLY A 146 7.77 18.89 -12.94
C GLY A 146 8.32 18.27 -14.24
N ALA A 147 7.70 17.18 -14.75
CA ALA A 147 8.02 16.59 -16.05
C ALA A 147 6.89 16.91 -17.04
N ASP A 148 7.12 17.89 -17.91
CA ASP A 148 6.17 18.24 -18.99
C ASP A 148 6.45 17.37 -20.21
N MET A 149 5.44 16.59 -20.63
CA MET A 149 5.53 15.64 -21.74
C MET A 149 4.32 15.81 -22.66
N SER A 150 4.56 15.66 -23.97
CA SER A 150 3.51 15.71 -24.98
C SER A 150 2.55 14.52 -24.89
N ASP A 151 1.38 14.67 -25.52
CA ASP A 151 0.38 13.59 -25.62
C ASP A 151 0.98 12.32 -26.26
N ALA A 152 1.75 12.50 -27.33
CA ALA A 152 2.38 11.40 -28.07
C ALA A 152 3.42 10.65 -27.19
N GLU A 153 4.23 11.37 -26.40
CA GLU A 153 5.19 10.76 -25.48
C GLU A 153 4.47 9.98 -24.38
N CYS A 154 3.41 10.55 -23.78
CA CYS A 154 2.64 9.87 -22.76
C CYS A 154 1.92 8.61 -23.31
N GLN A 155 1.40 8.66 -24.54
CA GLN A 155 0.84 7.48 -25.21
C GLN A 155 1.90 6.40 -25.43
N ARG A 156 3.08 6.77 -25.94
CA ARG A 156 4.22 5.86 -26.13
C ARG A 156 4.66 5.21 -24.79
N ILE A 157 4.71 5.97 -23.68
CA ILE A 157 5.04 5.42 -22.37
C ILE A 157 4.02 4.36 -21.94
N VAL A 158 2.73 4.62 -22.15
CA VAL A 158 1.66 3.65 -21.84
C VAL A 158 1.82 2.37 -22.67
N GLU A 159 2.17 2.48 -23.95
CA GLU A 159 2.40 1.34 -24.84
C GLU A 159 3.63 0.52 -24.40
N ILE A 160 4.75 1.17 -24.09
CA ILE A 160 5.97 0.55 -23.57
C ILE A 160 5.66 -0.19 -22.26
N TYR A 161 4.94 0.44 -21.34
CA TYR A 161 4.56 -0.21 -20.09
C TYR A 161 3.72 -1.45 -20.34
N ARG A 162 2.65 -1.34 -21.13
CA ARG A 162 1.71 -2.44 -21.39
C ARG A 162 2.31 -3.61 -22.15
N SER A 163 3.26 -3.34 -23.05
CA SER A 163 4.00 -4.38 -23.76
C SER A 163 5.02 -5.07 -22.86
N SER A 164 5.71 -4.32 -22.00
CA SER A 164 6.69 -4.86 -21.07
C SER A 164 6.06 -5.61 -19.90
N ASN A 165 4.85 -5.24 -19.47
CA ASN A 165 4.16 -5.83 -18.31
C ASN A 165 2.88 -6.56 -18.76
N TYR A 166 3.05 -7.47 -19.70
CA TYR A 166 1.93 -8.19 -20.35
C TYR A 166 1.10 -9.00 -19.37
N ALA A 167 1.73 -9.66 -18.38
CA ALA A 167 1.02 -10.47 -17.39
C ALA A 167 0.12 -9.62 -16.46
N ILE A 168 0.58 -8.41 -16.10
CA ILE A 168 -0.25 -7.45 -15.35
C ILE A 168 -1.44 -6.99 -16.18
N LYS A 169 -1.21 -6.68 -17.47
CA LYS A 169 -2.29 -6.30 -18.40
C LYS A 169 -3.30 -7.43 -18.61
N ASP A 170 -2.83 -8.67 -18.74
CA ASP A 170 -3.70 -9.84 -18.87
C ASP A 170 -4.51 -10.07 -17.59
N MET A 171 -3.93 -9.82 -16.40
CA MET A 171 -4.65 -9.91 -15.14
C MET A 171 -5.80 -8.90 -15.05
N TRP A 172 -5.71 -7.72 -15.68
CA TRP A 172 -6.86 -6.81 -15.75
C TRP A 172 -8.05 -7.45 -16.45
N ARG A 173 -7.79 -8.20 -17.54
CA ARG A 173 -8.83 -8.93 -18.27
C ARG A 173 -9.41 -10.06 -17.41
N TYR A 174 -8.57 -10.85 -16.74
CA TYR A 174 -9.06 -11.89 -15.82
C TYR A 174 -9.88 -11.32 -14.66
N CYS A 175 -9.52 -10.15 -14.15
CA CYS A 175 -10.35 -9.44 -13.17
C CYS A 175 -11.69 -8.95 -13.75
N GLU A 176 -11.74 -8.55 -15.02
CA GLU A 176 -12.98 -8.20 -15.70
C GLU A 176 -13.87 -9.43 -15.91
N ASP A 177 -13.29 -10.56 -16.34
CA ASP A 177 -13.99 -11.85 -16.47
C ASP A 177 -14.53 -12.34 -15.11
N MET A 178 -13.77 -12.13 -14.02
CA MET A 178 -14.24 -12.40 -12.66
C MET A 178 -15.50 -11.59 -12.32
N LEU A 179 -15.54 -10.28 -12.65
CA LEU A 179 -16.73 -9.47 -12.44
C LEU A 179 -17.94 -10.01 -13.23
N SER A 180 -17.70 -10.43 -14.48
CA SER A 180 -18.73 -11.06 -15.32
C SER A 180 -19.26 -12.34 -14.68
N ASN A 181 -18.37 -13.21 -14.24
CA ASN A 181 -18.72 -14.48 -13.58
C ASN A 181 -19.51 -14.23 -12.29
N MET A 182 -19.08 -13.28 -11.46
CA MET A 182 -19.79 -12.92 -10.22
C MET A 182 -21.22 -12.44 -10.50
N VAL A 183 -21.43 -11.63 -11.54
CA VAL A 183 -22.76 -11.14 -11.93
C VAL A 183 -23.62 -12.28 -12.47
N ALA A 184 -23.03 -13.25 -13.15
CA ALA A 184 -23.70 -14.45 -13.63
C ALA A 184 -23.96 -15.50 -12.54
N GLY A 185 -23.49 -15.28 -11.31
CA GLY A 185 -23.67 -16.20 -10.17
C GLY A 185 -22.61 -17.29 -10.05
N TYR A 186 -21.50 -17.19 -10.80
CA TYR A 186 -20.42 -18.18 -10.78
C TYR A 186 -19.34 -17.84 -9.75
N SER A 187 -18.74 -18.90 -9.23
CA SER A 187 -17.54 -18.84 -8.35
C SER A 187 -16.31 -19.32 -9.13
N GLY A 188 -15.12 -18.98 -8.63
CA GLY A 188 -13.88 -19.41 -9.26
C GLY A 188 -12.64 -18.97 -8.48
N GLU A 189 -11.50 -18.98 -9.15
CA GLU A 189 -10.22 -18.58 -8.59
C GLU A 189 -9.50 -17.56 -9.48
N LEU A 190 -8.67 -16.71 -8.88
CA LEU A 190 -7.90 -15.68 -9.56
C LEU A 190 -6.50 -15.55 -8.97
N GLY A 191 -5.51 -15.24 -9.80
CA GLY A 191 -4.12 -15.00 -9.42
C GLY A 191 -3.18 -16.13 -9.85
N VAL A 192 -1.89 -15.83 -9.93
CA VAL A 192 -0.81 -16.76 -10.30
C VAL A 192 0.04 -17.09 -9.09
N GLY A 193 0.62 -16.11 -8.41
CA GLY A 193 1.42 -16.31 -7.21
C GLY A 193 0.63 -16.92 -6.05
N THR A 194 -0.65 -16.57 -5.92
CA THR A 194 -1.60 -17.22 -5.02
C THR A 194 -2.98 -17.27 -5.69
N ARG A 195 -3.75 -18.31 -5.39
CA ARG A 195 -5.10 -18.49 -5.90
C ARG A 195 -6.12 -17.95 -4.90
N LEU A 196 -6.71 -16.79 -5.21
CA LEU A 196 -7.80 -16.21 -4.42
C LEU A 196 -9.13 -16.75 -4.90
N LYS A 197 -9.91 -17.32 -4.01
CA LYS A 197 -11.28 -17.78 -4.30
C LYS A 197 -12.23 -16.60 -4.35
N TYR A 198 -13.13 -16.59 -5.34
CA TYR A 198 -14.21 -15.63 -5.41
C TYR A 198 -15.57 -16.32 -5.55
N GLU A 199 -16.58 -15.66 -5.04
CA GLU A 199 -18.00 -16.01 -5.14
C GLU A 199 -18.78 -14.74 -5.51
N PRO A 200 -20.07 -14.83 -5.89
CA PRO A 200 -20.86 -13.66 -6.18
C PRO A 200 -20.73 -12.54 -5.13
N GLY A 201 -20.19 -11.40 -5.56
CA GLY A 201 -20.02 -10.19 -4.73
C GLY A 201 -18.90 -10.22 -3.70
N LYS A 202 -18.01 -11.22 -3.64
CA LYS A 202 -16.90 -11.26 -2.69
C LYS A 202 -15.67 -12.03 -3.19
N VAL A 203 -14.50 -11.61 -2.73
CA VAL A 203 -13.22 -12.32 -2.92
C VAL A 203 -12.62 -12.62 -1.56
N MET A 204 -12.26 -13.88 -1.32
CA MET A 204 -11.62 -14.31 -0.07
C MET A 204 -10.12 -14.02 -0.11
N LEU A 205 -9.62 -13.41 0.95
CA LEU A 205 -8.21 -13.10 1.16
C LEU A 205 -7.49 -14.20 1.97
N PRO A 206 -6.15 -14.31 1.91
CA PRO A 206 -5.39 -15.36 2.60
C PRO A 206 -5.58 -15.40 4.13
N ASN A 207 -5.95 -14.28 4.74
CA ASN A 207 -6.22 -14.18 6.17
C ASN A 207 -7.69 -14.48 6.55
N GLY A 208 -8.50 -14.99 5.61
CA GLY A 208 -9.91 -15.30 5.81
C GLY A 208 -10.88 -14.12 5.73
N MET A 209 -10.38 -12.90 5.55
CA MET A 209 -11.23 -11.73 5.29
C MET A 209 -11.70 -11.70 3.84
N PHE A 210 -12.64 -10.80 3.55
CA PHE A 210 -13.22 -10.65 2.21
C PHE A 210 -13.11 -9.22 1.70
N ILE A 211 -12.82 -9.08 0.41
CA ILE A 211 -13.17 -7.88 -0.33
C ILE A 211 -14.60 -8.04 -0.82
N LEU A 212 -15.46 -7.07 -0.52
CA LEU A 212 -16.87 -7.13 -0.81
C LEU A 212 -17.26 -6.17 -1.94
N TYR A 213 -18.06 -6.66 -2.87
CA TYR A 213 -18.72 -5.91 -3.93
C TYR A 213 -20.25 -6.07 -3.82
N PRO A 214 -20.89 -5.47 -2.79
CA PRO A 214 -22.31 -5.64 -2.53
C PRO A 214 -23.16 -5.18 -3.71
N GLU A 215 -24.20 -5.93 -4.04
CA GLU A 215 -25.09 -5.64 -5.16
C GLU A 215 -24.33 -5.39 -6.48
N LEU A 216 -23.26 -6.17 -6.74
CA LEU A 216 -22.51 -6.10 -7.99
C LEU A 216 -23.43 -6.34 -9.17
N ARG A 217 -23.40 -5.46 -10.17
CA ARG A 217 -24.20 -5.59 -11.38
C ARG A 217 -23.49 -4.99 -12.59
N TYR A 218 -23.90 -5.42 -13.76
CA TYR A 218 -23.52 -4.83 -15.03
C TYR A 218 -24.68 -4.02 -15.62
N ARG A 219 -24.40 -2.85 -16.18
CA ARG A 219 -25.33 -2.02 -16.94
C ARG A 219 -24.82 -1.89 -18.36
N ALA A 220 -25.65 -2.29 -19.33
CA ALA A 220 -25.28 -2.26 -20.75
C ALA A 220 -25.28 -0.83 -21.34
N GLU A 221 -26.13 0.05 -20.81
CA GLU A 221 -26.29 1.43 -21.29
C GLU A 221 -26.16 2.42 -20.12
N ALA A 222 -25.59 3.60 -20.40
CA ALA A 222 -25.56 4.69 -19.45
C ALA A 222 -26.94 5.34 -19.30
N ASN A 223 -27.23 5.94 -18.15
CA ASN A 223 -28.37 6.83 -17.94
C ASN A 223 -27.93 8.05 -17.13
N ASP A 224 -28.87 8.97 -16.82
CA ASP A 224 -28.59 10.25 -16.12
C ASP A 224 -27.91 10.07 -14.74
N LYS A 225 -28.00 8.87 -14.14
CA LYS A 225 -27.49 8.60 -12.79
C LYS A 225 -26.30 7.65 -12.76
N GLU A 226 -26.13 6.80 -13.77
CA GLU A 226 -25.12 5.75 -13.78
C GLU A 226 -24.53 5.55 -15.17
N GLU A 227 -23.20 5.36 -15.20
CA GLU A 227 -22.46 5.03 -16.41
C GLU A 227 -22.64 3.55 -16.82
N LYS A 228 -22.36 3.25 -18.08
CA LYS A 228 -22.22 1.88 -18.58
C LYS A 228 -21.09 1.15 -17.86
N GLY A 229 -21.26 -0.15 -17.57
CA GLY A 229 -20.25 -1.04 -17.00
C GLY A 229 -20.64 -1.64 -15.66
N TYR A 230 -19.67 -2.23 -14.99
CA TYR A 230 -19.84 -2.82 -13.65
C TYR A 230 -19.89 -1.74 -12.57
N SER A 231 -20.78 -1.94 -11.60
CA SER A 231 -20.85 -1.10 -10.40
C SER A 231 -21.34 -1.91 -9.20
N TYR A 232 -20.92 -1.52 -8.00
CA TYR A 232 -21.36 -2.12 -6.75
C TYR A 232 -21.82 -1.03 -5.77
N ARG A 233 -22.61 -1.42 -4.76
CA ARG A 233 -23.12 -0.48 -3.76
C ARG A 233 -22.09 -0.17 -2.70
N ARG A 234 -21.85 1.13 -2.45
CA ARG A 234 -21.00 1.61 -1.38
C ARG A 234 -21.75 2.67 -0.58
N LYS A 235 -22.19 2.28 0.62
CA LYS A 235 -23.09 3.13 1.42
C LYS A 235 -24.35 3.50 0.61
N ASN A 236 -24.59 4.78 0.37
CA ASN A 236 -25.76 5.31 -0.30
C ASN A 236 -25.59 5.58 -1.81
N PHE A 237 -24.44 5.24 -2.38
CA PHE A 237 -24.15 5.46 -3.80
C PHE A 237 -23.54 4.21 -4.45
N ARG A 238 -23.57 4.18 -5.77
CA ARG A 238 -22.91 3.13 -6.55
C ARG A 238 -21.52 3.59 -6.98
N THR A 239 -20.59 2.68 -6.94
CA THR A 239 -19.21 2.90 -7.34
C THR A 239 -18.91 2.05 -8.56
N LYS A 240 -18.38 2.69 -9.62
CA LYS A 240 -17.90 2.00 -10.81
C LYS A 240 -16.72 1.10 -10.46
N ILE A 241 -16.70 -0.10 -11.04
CA ILE A 241 -15.61 -1.07 -10.90
C ILE A 241 -15.29 -1.65 -12.28
N TYR A 242 -14.05 -2.01 -12.50
CA TYR A 242 -13.55 -2.62 -13.73
C TYR A 242 -12.28 -3.40 -13.40
N GLY A 243 -11.81 -4.26 -14.30
CA GLY A 243 -10.77 -5.24 -14.02
C GLY A 243 -9.48 -4.67 -13.39
N ALA A 244 -8.94 -3.58 -13.95
CA ALA A 244 -7.74 -2.96 -13.38
C ALA A 244 -8.00 -2.35 -11.97
N LYS A 245 -9.23 -1.87 -11.69
CA LYS A 245 -9.59 -1.38 -10.36
C LYS A 245 -9.84 -2.52 -9.36
N VAL A 246 -10.30 -3.67 -9.84
CA VAL A 246 -10.33 -4.89 -9.04
C VAL A 246 -8.92 -5.30 -8.66
N LEU A 247 -8.00 -5.35 -9.64
CA LEU A 247 -6.59 -5.69 -9.37
C LEU A 247 -5.99 -4.75 -8.34
N GLU A 248 -6.19 -3.43 -8.46
CA GLU A 248 -5.75 -2.46 -7.46
C GLU A 248 -6.25 -2.81 -6.04
N ASN A 249 -7.54 -3.12 -5.90
CA ASN A 249 -8.14 -3.48 -4.61
C ASN A 249 -7.50 -4.76 -4.03
N LEU A 250 -7.25 -5.77 -4.87
CA LEU A 250 -6.62 -7.03 -4.47
C LEU A 250 -5.18 -6.81 -4.02
N ILE A 251 -4.39 -6.10 -4.82
CA ILE A 251 -2.97 -5.85 -4.52
C ILE A 251 -2.81 -5.02 -3.25
N GLN A 252 -3.61 -3.97 -3.07
CA GLN A 252 -3.59 -3.17 -1.85
C GLN A 252 -3.98 -4.00 -0.62
N ALA A 253 -4.96 -4.88 -0.73
CA ALA A 253 -5.35 -5.76 0.37
C ALA A 253 -4.27 -6.79 0.70
N LEU A 254 -3.67 -7.44 -0.29
CA LEU A 254 -2.58 -8.40 -0.11
C LEU A 254 -1.33 -7.73 0.50
N ALA A 255 -0.91 -6.58 -0.04
CA ALA A 255 0.20 -5.80 0.50
C ALA A 255 -0.05 -5.42 1.98
N ARG A 256 -1.28 -5.01 2.29
CA ARG A 256 -1.68 -4.69 3.66
C ARG A 256 -1.57 -5.91 4.59
N ILE A 257 -1.98 -7.10 4.16
CA ILE A 257 -1.84 -8.33 4.95
C ILE A 257 -0.37 -8.62 5.23
N VAL A 258 0.52 -8.51 4.22
CA VAL A 258 1.96 -8.71 4.41
C VAL A 258 2.51 -7.79 5.49
N VAL A 259 2.27 -6.48 5.35
CA VAL A 259 2.79 -5.47 6.30
C VAL A 259 2.22 -5.67 7.71
N PHE A 260 0.94 -6.05 7.85
CA PHE A 260 0.34 -6.29 9.16
C PHE A 260 0.86 -7.56 9.84
N ASP A 261 1.09 -8.63 9.08
CA ASP A 261 1.72 -9.84 9.62
C ASP A 261 3.14 -9.54 10.11
N GLN A 262 3.91 -8.75 9.35
CA GLN A 262 5.25 -8.29 9.73
C GLN A 262 5.21 -7.39 10.97
N MET A 263 4.30 -6.43 11.03
CA MET A 263 4.07 -5.58 12.19
C MET A 263 3.70 -6.38 13.43
N GLY A 264 2.86 -7.41 13.29
CA GLY A 264 2.49 -8.31 14.37
C GLY A 264 3.70 -9.03 14.96
N ARG A 265 4.64 -9.50 14.12
CA ARG A 265 5.91 -10.12 14.54
C ARG A 265 6.80 -9.12 15.27
N ILE A 266 6.93 -7.89 14.76
CA ILE A 266 7.67 -6.80 15.42
C ILE A 266 7.08 -6.52 16.81
N ALA A 267 5.75 -6.35 16.90
CA ALA A 267 5.08 -6.09 18.16
C ALA A 267 5.29 -7.23 19.18
N GLN A 268 5.26 -8.48 18.73
CA GLN A 268 5.53 -9.64 19.57
C GLN A 268 6.98 -9.63 20.08
N LYS A 269 7.97 -9.36 19.22
CA LYS A 269 9.38 -9.24 19.63
C LYS A 269 9.62 -8.13 20.65
N LEU A 270 8.99 -6.98 20.46
CA LEU A 270 9.06 -5.89 21.45
C LEU A 270 8.44 -6.28 22.79
N LYS A 271 7.35 -7.04 22.78
CA LYS A 271 6.73 -7.58 24.00
C LYS A 271 7.64 -8.59 24.72
N GLU A 272 8.29 -9.47 23.97
CA GLU A 272 9.27 -10.46 24.51
C GLU A 272 10.46 -9.76 25.18
N LYS A 273 10.89 -8.59 24.68
CA LYS A 273 11.91 -7.73 25.31
C LYS A 273 11.43 -6.96 26.55
N GLY A 274 10.21 -7.21 27.02
CA GLY A 274 9.63 -6.60 28.22
C GLY A 274 8.58 -5.52 27.95
N GLY A 275 8.30 -5.19 26.71
CA GLY A 275 7.28 -4.20 26.34
C GLY A 275 7.43 -2.87 27.06
N ASN A 276 6.29 -2.24 27.42
CA ASN A 276 6.29 -1.01 28.20
C ASN A 276 6.42 -1.34 29.69
N SER A 277 7.61 -1.22 30.24
CA SER A 277 7.90 -1.52 31.64
C SER A 277 9.01 -0.65 32.20
N ASN A 278 8.98 -0.36 33.50
CA ASN A 278 10.03 0.40 34.22
C ASN A 278 10.39 1.75 33.55
N GLY A 279 9.40 2.48 33.06
CA GLY A 279 9.60 3.77 32.37
C GLY A 279 10.17 3.63 30.95
N LYS A 280 10.48 2.43 30.47
CA LYS A 280 10.91 2.17 29.09
C LYS A 280 9.72 1.83 28.20
N ILE A 281 9.67 2.44 27.03
CA ILE A 281 8.65 2.20 26.00
C ILE A 281 9.25 1.30 24.93
N ARG A 282 8.58 0.20 24.59
CA ARG A 282 8.91 -0.72 23.50
C ARG A 282 7.63 -1.11 22.79
N GLN A 283 7.18 -0.29 21.86
CA GLN A 283 5.93 -0.58 21.17
C GLN A 283 5.89 0.00 19.75
N VAL A 284 5.04 -0.61 18.92
CA VAL A 284 4.60 -0.02 17.66
C VAL A 284 3.68 1.16 17.97
N VAL A 285 4.04 2.35 17.52
CA VAL A 285 3.28 3.59 17.81
C VAL A 285 2.51 4.09 16.60
N LEU A 286 2.93 3.71 15.38
CA LEU A 286 2.34 4.22 14.16
C LEU A 286 2.53 3.22 13.00
N THR A 287 1.56 3.20 12.08
CA THR A 287 1.72 2.61 10.74
C THR A 287 1.28 3.63 9.70
N VAL A 288 2.10 3.82 8.68
CA VAL A 288 1.81 4.75 7.59
C VAL A 288 2.01 4.02 6.27
N HIS A 289 0.92 3.67 5.57
CA HIS A 289 0.94 2.81 4.38
C HIS A 289 1.60 1.45 4.63
N ASP A 290 2.83 1.33 4.23
CA ASP A 290 3.71 0.16 4.26
C ASP A 290 4.88 0.35 5.25
N GLU A 291 4.84 1.39 6.05
CA GLU A 291 5.84 1.71 7.07
C GLU A 291 5.34 1.35 8.47
N VAL A 292 6.20 0.74 9.26
CA VAL A 292 6.00 0.45 10.69
C VAL A 292 6.94 1.35 11.49
N VAL A 293 6.38 2.05 12.48
CA VAL A 293 7.13 2.97 13.35
C VAL A 293 7.02 2.49 14.80
N VAL A 294 8.16 2.38 15.46
CA VAL A 294 8.24 1.98 16.87
C VAL A 294 8.97 3.04 17.69
N VAL A 295 8.68 3.06 18.99
CA VAL A 295 9.44 3.83 19.98
C VAL A 295 10.11 2.83 20.91
N VAL A 296 11.42 3.01 21.13
CA VAL A 296 12.23 2.17 22.01
C VAL A 296 13.25 3.00 22.78
N PRO A 297 13.83 2.49 23.89
CA PRO A 297 14.96 3.14 24.55
C PRO A 297 16.11 3.42 23.59
N GLU A 298 16.81 4.51 23.80
CA GLU A 298 17.90 4.97 22.91
C GLU A 298 19.00 3.89 22.74
N GLU A 299 19.35 3.21 23.83
CA GLU A 299 20.35 2.13 23.84
C GLU A 299 19.94 0.88 23.05
N GLU A 300 18.65 0.72 22.74
CA GLU A 300 18.11 -0.43 22.02
C GLU A 300 17.78 -0.14 20.55
N ALA A 301 18.00 1.10 20.09
CA ALA A 301 17.50 1.57 18.81
C ALA A 301 18.12 0.81 17.61
N GLU A 302 19.46 0.63 17.61
CA GLU A 302 20.15 -0.07 16.51
C GLU A 302 19.76 -1.56 16.44
N GLU A 303 19.70 -2.25 17.58
CA GLU A 303 19.26 -3.62 17.66
C GLU A 303 17.80 -3.76 17.21
N THR A 304 16.96 -2.80 17.61
CA THR A 304 15.54 -2.80 17.22
C THR A 304 15.37 -2.56 15.72
N LYS A 305 16.11 -1.63 15.13
CA LYS A 305 16.12 -1.42 13.67
C LYS A 305 16.48 -2.71 12.94
N ALA A 306 17.57 -3.37 13.35
CA ALA A 306 17.99 -4.64 12.73
C ALA A 306 16.90 -5.72 12.84
N MET A 307 16.30 -5.87 14.02
CA MET A 307 15.18 -6.78 14.25
C MET A 307 13.96 -6.43 13.38
N MET A 308 13.62 -5.14 13.22
CA MET A 308 12.52 -4.72 12.36
C MET A 308 12.80 -5.07 10.90
N GLU A 309 14.00 -4.81 10.41
CA GLU A 309 14.40 -5.15 9.04
C GLU A 309 14.37 -6.67 8.79
N GLU A 310 14.79 -7.48 9.76
CA GLU A 310 14.67 -8.93 9.71
C GLU A 310 13.20 -9.37 9.61
N MET A 311 12.34 -8.86 10.51
CA MET A 311 10.91 -9.23 10.53
C MET A 311 10.18 -8.76 9.26
N MET A 312 10.53 -7.62 8.70
CA MET A 312 9.92 -7.09 7.48
C MET A 312 10.41 -7.78 6.19
N ARG A 313 11.49 -8.57 6.25
CA ARG A 313 11.93 -9.49 5.18
C ARG A 313 11.33 -10.88 5.30
N VAL A 314 10.58 -11.17 6.37
CA VAL A 314 9.90 -12.47 6.51
C VAL A 314 8.74 -12.54 5.52
N ARG A 315 8.78 -13.54 4.65
CA ARG A 315 7.70 -13.83 3.70
C ARG A 315 6.50 -14.45 4.42
N PRO A 316 5.27 -14.11 4.03
CA PRO A 316 4.10 -14.77 4.61
C PRO A 316 4.01 -16.22 4.12
N ALA A 317 3.45 -17.10 4.97
CA ALA A 317 3.32 -18.53 4.63
C ALA A 317 2.49 -18.80 3.35
N TRP A 318 1.54 -17.90 3.05
CA TRP A 318 0.71 -17.99 1.84
C TRP A 318 1.40 -17.45 0.57
N ALA A 319 2.59 -16.83 0.70
CA ALA A 319 3.39 -16.28 -0.40
C ALA A 319 4.89 -16.52 -0.15
N PRO A 320 5.36 -17.79 -0.15
CA PRO A 320 6.73 -18.15 0.24
C PRO A 320 7.78 -17.66 -0.75
N ASP A 321 7.40 -17.37 -1.98
CA ASP A 321 8.24 -16.91 -3.08
C ASP A 321 8.07 -15.41 -3.40
N LEU A 322 7.21 -14.69 -2.66
CA LEU A 322 7.07 -13.24 -2.81
C LEU A 322 8.39 -12.54 -2.44
N PRO A 323 9.02 -11.76 -3.34
CA PRO A 323 10.20 -11.00 -3.00
C PRO A 323 9.81 -9.80 -2.12
N VAL A 324 10.11 -9.85 -0.84
CA VAL A 324 9.94 -8.74 0.11
C VAL A 324 11.28 -8.12 0.45
N ASP A 325 11.29 -6.81 0.72
CA ASP A 325 12.45 -6.07 1.17
C ASP A 325 12.01 -4.81 1.92
N CYS A 326 12.91 -4.21 2.69
CA CYS A 326 12.62 -3.05 3.50
C CYS A 326 13.85 -2.18 3.73
N GLU A 327 13.62 -0.96 4.17
CA GLU A 327 14.65 0.01 4.56
C GLU A 327 14.28 0.63 5.90
N GLY A 328 15.19 0.54 6.88
CA GLY A 328 15.00 1.07 8.23
C GLY A 328 15.83 2.32 8.51
N GLY A 329 15.29 3.21 9.36
CA GLY A 329 15.98 4.39 9.86
C GLY A 329 15.70 4.63 11.34
N ILE A 330 16.55 5.45 11.98
CA ILE A 330 16.48 5.81 13.39
C ILE A 330 16.59 7.33 13.52
N GLY A 331 15.85 7.92 14.44
CA GLY A 331 15.92 9.35 14.72
C GLY A 331 15.28 9.72 16.04
N LYS A 332 15.55 10.93 16.53
CA LYS A 332 14.84 11.53 17.66
C LYS A 332 13.43 11.96 17.27
N SER A 333 13.24 12.21 16.00
CA SER A 333 11.93 12.54 15.40
C SER A 333 11.61 11.59 14.23
N TYR A 334 10.32 11.51 13.89
CA TYR A 334 9.88 10.75 12.72
C TYR A 334 10.44 11.32 11.40
N GLY A 335 10.74 12.63 11.37
CA GLY A 335 11.37 13.27 10.22
C GLY A 335 12.85 12.89 10.03
N GLU A 336 13.56 12.57 11.11
CA GLU A 336 14.96 12.12 11.11
C GLU A 336 15.10 10.61 10.87
N ALA A 337 14.11 9.84 11.29
CA ALA A 337 14.11 8.38 11.15
C ALA A 337 13.90 7.90 9.69
N LYS A 338 13.85 8.84 8.71
CA LYS A 338 13.59 8.50 7.31
C LYS A 338 14.38 9.38 6.32
#